data_a46757a963b24207bbb774ca861e2d72
#
_entry.id   a46757a963b24207bbb774ca861e2d72
#
_cell.length_a   1.000
_cell.length_b   1.000
_cell.length_c   1.000
_cell.angle_alpha   90.00
_cell.angle_beta   90.00
_cell.angle_gamma   90.00
#
_symmetry.space_group_name_H-M   'P 1'
#
loop_
_entity.id
_entity.type
_entity.pdbx_description
1 polymer ?
#
loop_
_entity_poly.entity_id
_entity_poly.type
_entity_poly.pdbx_seq_one_letter_code
_entity_poly.pdbx_strand_id
1 'polypeptide(L)' 'MSHTVVAELVAAVMKVEVELGQQVAADDAVVILESMKMEIPVLADVAGSVSEIVVSEGDVVNDGDPLVVIKVL' A
#
# COMPACT_ATOMS: atom_id res chain seq x y z
N MET A 1 -2.32 14.43 -10.40
CA MET A 1 -2.13 13.03 -10.85
C MET A 1 -2.23 12.08 -9.67
N SER A 2 -2.69 10.89 -9.93
CA SER A 2 -2.79 9.86 -8.91
C SER A 2 -1.96 8.64 -9.31
N HIS A 3 -1.38 7.99 -8.30
CA HIS A 3 -0.66 6.74 -8.48
C HIS A 3 -1.29 5.69 -7.58
N THR A 4 -1.71 4.58 -8.16
CA THR A 4 -2.30 3.49 -7.41
C THR A 4 -1.21 2.48 -7.07
N VAL A 5 -0.98 2.27 -5.78
CA VAL A 5 -0.04 1.25 -5.31
C VAL A 5 -0.79 -0.07 -5.30
N VAL A 6 -0.25 -1.07 -5.98
CA VAL A 6 -0.91 -2.37 -6.13
C VAL A 6 -0.07 -3.48 -5.51
N ALA A 7 -0.75 -4.57 -5.15
CA ALA A 7 -0.06 -5.78 -4.71
C ALA A 7 0.58 -6.45 -5.94
N GLU A 8 1.72 -7.08 -5.74
CA GLU A 8 2.42 -7.78 -6.83
C GLU A 8 2.47 -9.29 -6.60
N LEU A 9 1.68 -9.78 -5.65
CA LEU A 9 1.60 -11.21 -5.33
C LEU A 9 0.32 -11.45 -4.52
N VAL A 10 -0.05 -12.71 -4.39
CA VAL A 10 -1.15 -13.11 -3.50
C VAL A 10 -0.62 -13.07 -2.07
N ALA A 11 -1.30 -12.31 -1.21
CA ALA A 11 -0.85 -12.15 0.18
C ALA A 11 -2.00 -11.66 1.05
N ALA A 12 -1.78 -11.63 2.36
CA ALA A 12 -2.72 -11.04 3.31
C ALA A 12 -2.20 -9.67 3.75
N VAL A 13 -3.10 -8.73 3.98
CA VAL A 13 -2.73 -7.43 4.52
C VAL A 13 -2.46 -7.58 6.01
N MET A 14 -1.21 -7.46 6.38
CA MET A 14 -0.80 -7.58 7.78
C MET A 14 -0.99 -6.27 8.52
N LYS A 15 -0.65 -5.15 7.88
CA LYS A 15 -0.77 -3.83 8.50
C LYS A 15 -0.87 -2.75 7.43
N VAL A 16 -1.69 -1.75 7.69
CA VAL A 16 -1.73 -0.52 6.90
C VAL A 16 -0.91 0.52 7.65
N GLU A 17 0.17 0.99 7.04
CA GLU A 17 1.17 1.84 7.70
C GLU A 17 0.87 3.34 7.59
N VAL A 18 -0.14 3.72 6.84
CA VAL A 18 -0.43 5.13 6.54
C VAL A 18 -1.87 5.47 6.87
N GLU A 19 -2.14 6.78 6.97
CA GLU A 19 -3.49 7.31 7.18
C GLU A 19 -3.86 8.22 6.01
N LEU A 20 -5.17 8.43 5.84
CA LEU A 20 -5.65 9.36 4.82
C LEU A 20 -5.07 10.75 5.06
N GLY A 21 -4.59 11.36 3.99
CA GLY A 21 -4.00 12.70 4.04
C GLY A 21 -2.54 12.73 4.44
N GLN A 22 -1.97 11.60 4.85
CA GLN A 22 -0.57 11.56 5.26
C GLN A 22 0.35 11.80 4.07
N GLN A 23 1.41 12.58 4.27
CA GLN A 23 2.43 12.77 3.26
C GLN A 23 3.43 11.63 3.32
N VAL A 24 3.79 11.11 2.16
CA VAL A 24 4.73 9.99 2.04
C VAL A 24 5.81 10.32 1.03
N ALA A 25 6.98 9.72 1.25
CA ALA A 25 8.06 9.71 0.27
C ALA A 25 7.98 8.42 -0.54
N ALA A 26 8.67 8.39 -1.68
CA ALA A 26 8.61 7.23 -2.57
C ALA A 26 9.06 5.93 -1.90
N ASP A 27 9.99 6.01 -0.95
CA ASP A 27 10.51 4.83 -0.26
C ASP A 27 9.82 4.53 1.07
N ASP A 28 8.73 5.24 1.39
CA ASP A 28 7.96 4.93 2.58
C ASP A 28 7.08 3.70 2.34
N ALA A 29 7.02 2.82 3.33
CA ALA A 29 6.12 1.67 3.29
C ALA A 29 4.69 2.14 3.57
N VAL A 30 3.76 1.77 2.71
CA VAL A 30 2.34 2.14 2.89
C VAL A 30 1.53 0.99 3.45
N VAL A 31 1.90 -0.25 3.11
CA VAL A 31 1.21 -1.45 3.57
C VAL A 31 2.27 -2.52 3.80
N ILE A 32 2.06 -3.34 4.82
CA ILE A 32 2.87 -4.55 5.01
C ILE A 32 2.00 -5.74 4.66
N LEU A 33 2.44 -6.53 3.70
CA LEU A 33 1.77 -7.77 3.32
C LEU A 33 2.47 -8.95 3.97
N GLU A 34 1.76 -10.03 4.15
CA GLU A 34 2.35 -11.29 4.63
C GLU A 34 2.07 -12.39 3.63
N SER A 35 3.11 -13.10 3.24
CA SER A 35 3.01 -14.26 2.38
C SER A 35 4.06 -15.27 2.85
N MET A 36 3.64 -16.52 3.04
CA MET A 36 4.55 -17.60 3.44
C MET A 36 5.36 -17.26 4.69
N LYS A 37 4.70 -16.61 5.67
CA LYS A 37 5.29 -16.20 6.95
C LYS A 37 6.38 -15.12 6.81
N MET A 38 6.41 -14.43 5.66
CA MET A 38 7.36 -13.34 5.43
C MET A 38 6.59 -12.02 5.38
N GLU A 39 7.17 -11.00 6.00
CA GLU A 39 6.62 -9.64 5.91
C GLU A 39 7.19 -8.96 4.68
N ILE A 40 6.31 -8.42 3.88
CA ILE A 40 6.67 -7.80 2.60
C ILE A 40 6.17 -6.36 2.63
N PRO A 41 7.08 -5.38 2.82
CA PRO A 41 6.66 -3.98 2.77
C PRO A 41 6.38 -3.56 1.32
N VAL A 42 5.29 -2.84 1.12
CA VAL A 42 4.96 -2.26 -0.18
C VAL A 42 5.20 -0.77 -0.07
N LEU A 43 6.03 -0.25 -0.96
CA LEU A 43 6.44 1.15 -0.93
C LEU A 43 5.50 2.01 -1.76
N ALA A 44 5.45 3.29 -1.41
CA ALA A 44 4.60 4.25 -2.13
C ALA A 44 5.02 4.41 -3.59
N ASP A 45 6.31 4.31 -3.88
CA ASP A 45 6.93 4.48 -5.20
C ASP A 45 6.90 5.90 -5.73
N VAL A 46 6.08 6.76 -5.16
CA VAL A 46 6.01 8.18 -5.52
C VAL A 46 5.84 9.00 -4.26
N ALA A 47 6.30 10.24 -4.29
CA ALA A 47 6.06 11.17 -3.20
C ALA A 47 4.71 11.85 -3.40
N GLY A 48 3.95 12.02 -2.34
CA GLY A 48 2.65 12.65 -2.41
C GLY A 48 1.87 12.47 -1.13
N SER A 49 0.55 12.58 -1.22
CA SER A 49 -0.31 12.39 -0.06
C SER A 49 -1.27 11.23 -0.31
N VAL A 50 -1.58 10.49 0.76
CA VAL A 50 -2.49 9.35 0.68
C VAL A 50 -3.91 9.86 0.47
N SER A 51 -4.49 9.57 -0.69
CA SER A 51 -5.83 10.02 -1.03
C SER A 51 -6.89 8.97 -0.81
N GLU A 52 -6.50 7.69 -0.79
CA GLU A 52 -7.44 6.61 -0.55
C GLU A 52 -6.70 5.40 0.00
N ILE A 53 -7.31 4.71 0.97
CA ILE A 53 -6.82 3.43 1.49
C ILE A 53 -7.88 2.40 1.12
N VAL A 54 -7.53 1.48 0.22
CA VAL A 54 -8.49 0.55 -0.38
C VAL A 54 -8.63 -0.71 0.45
N VAL A 55 -7.62 -1.09 1.23
CA VAL A 55 -7.60 -2.35 1.97
C VAL A 55 -7.59 -2.12 3.47
N SER A 56 -7.94 -3.17 4.21
CA SER A 56 -7.90 -3.20 5.67
C SER A 56 -7.08 -4.40 6.11
N GLU A 57 -6.61 -4.35 7.37
CA GLU A 57 -5.88 -5.47 7.96
C GLU A 57 -6.75 -6.73 7.90
N GLY A 58 -6.13 -7.83 7.49
CA GLY A 58 -6.81 -9.11 7.36
C GLY A 58 -7.34 -9.41 5.97
N ASP A 59 -7.38 -8.41 5.08
CA ASP A 59 -7.83 -8.64 3.70
C ASP A 59 -6.83 -9.52 2.96
N VAL A 60 -7.36 -10.36 2.07
CA VAL A 60 -6.51 -11.12 1.14
C VAL A 60 -6.53 -10.40 -0.19
N VAL A 61 -5.35 -10.19 -0.76
CA VAL A 61 -5.20 -9.50 -2.04
C VAL A 61 -4.52 -10.41 -3.05
N ASN A 62 -4.77 -10.12 -4.32
CA ASN A 62 -4.17 -10.82 -5.45
C ASN A 62 -3.24 -9.86 -6.20
N ASP A 63 -2.40 -10.43 -7.05
CA ASP A 63 -1.53 -9.64 -7.93
C ASP A 63 -2.37 -8.63 -8.71
N GLY A 64 -2.01 -7.37 -8.63
CA GLY A 64 -2.71 -6.28 -9.31
C GLY A 64 -3.80 -5.60 -8.49
N ASP A 65 -4.15 -6.14 -7.32
CA ASP A 65 -5.19 -5.51 -6.50
C ASP A 65 -4.71 -4.18 -5.94
N PRO A 66 -5.56 -3.15 -5.95
CA PRO A 66 -5.15 -1.84 -5.42
C PRO A 66 -5.08 -1.88 -3.89
N LEU A 67 -4.09 -1.20 -3.36
CA LEU A 67 -3.87 -1.11 -1.91
C LEU A 67 -4.13 0.30 -1.41
N VAL A 68 -3.47 1.28 -2.01
CA VAL A 68 -3.50 2.68 -1.59
C VAL A 68 -3.40 3.54 -2.83
N VAL A 69 -4.06 4.69 -2.82
CA VAL A 69 -3.94 5.67 -3.90
C VAL A 69 -3.20 6.89 -3.35
N ILE A 70 -2.16 7.32 -4.07
CA ILE A 70 -1.32 8.47 -3.71
C ILE A 70 -1.62 9.59 -4.69
N LYS A 71 -1.92 10.77 -4.16
CA LYS A 71 -2.00 11.97 -4.98
C LYS A 71 -0.59 12.51 -5.13
N VAL A 72 -0.06 12.46 -6.34
CA VAL A 72 1.33 12.82 -6.62
C VAL A 72 1.53 14.32 -6.50
N LEU A 73 2.63 14.73 -5.92
CA LEU A 73 3.00 16.13 -5.76
C LEU A 73 3.31 16.79 -7.11
#